data_d8aab8e6856ff647541add556951f106
#
_entry.id   d8aab8e6856ff647541add556951f106
#
_cell.length_a   1.000
_cell.length_b   1.000
_cell.length_c   1.000
_cell.angle_alpha   90.00
_cell.angle_beta   90.00
_cell.angle_gamma   90.00
#
_symmetry.space_group_name_H-M   'P 1'
#
loop_
_entity.id
_entity.type
_entity.pdbx_description
1 polymer ?
#
loop_
_entity_poly.entity_id
_entity_poly.type
_entity_poly.pdbx_seq_one_letter_code
_entity_poly.pdbx_strand_id
1 'polypeptide(L)'
;GSSAITLAYNYFLKNIDSKKIDRNTIKSNVQFVCIDLTEGEDEQQIFDTINSLGVRLTTAELLKNYFFNRENEQAFKECWEDVFEPTAEKREYWEQEIVTGRIKRTLVDLFFDAFLQILVQDKRRGVTTEDKLFYSRASNLFQSYKDFISRYYNGDKDEILSSMKAYAKVFE
;
A
#
# COMPACT_ATOMS: atom_id res chain seq x y z
N GLY A 1 -10.09 -6.80 -19.65
CA GLY A 1 -11.18 -6.70 -18.68
C GLY A 1 -11.59 -5.26 -18.48
N SER A 2 -12.85 -5.01 -18.15
CA SER A 2 -13.32 -3.64 -17.88
C SER A 2 -12.81 -3.19 -16.52
N SER A 3 -12.32 -1.95 -16.40
CA SER A 3 -11.89 -1.40 -15.11
C SER A 3 -13.06 -1.35 -14.12
N ALA A 4 -12.78 -1.36 -12.82
CA ALA A 4 -13.79 -1.22 -11.76
C ALA A 4 -14.64 0.05 -11.93
N ILE A 5 -14.02 1.14 -12.40
CA ILE A 5 -14.71 2.40 -12.71
C ILE A 5 -15.72 2.21 -13.85
N THR A 6 -15.35 1.50 -14.92
CA THR A 6 -16.25 1.20 -16.06
C THR A 6 -17.43 0.33 -15.61
N LEU A 7 -17.18 -0.66 -14.75
CA LEU A 7 -18.23 -1.51 -14.20
C LEU A 7 -19.19 -0.72 -13.31
N ALA A 8 -18.69 0.13 -12.43
CA ALA A 8 -19.48 1.02 -11.59
C ALA A 8 -20.30 2.00 -12.44
N TYR A 9 -19.70 2.64 -13.43
CA TYR A 9 -20.40 3.54 -14.35
C TYR A 9 -21.55 2.83 -15.06
N ASN A 10 -21.33 1.65 -15.62
CA ASN A 10 -22.36 0.88 -16.30
C ASN A 10 -23.47 0.42 -15.32
N TYR A 11 -23.11 0.07 -14.09
CA TYR A 11 -24.09 -0.26 -13.05
C TYR A 11 -24.99 0.94 -12.77
N PHE A 12 -24.43 2.11 -12.56
CA PHE A 12 -25.20 3.33 -12.30
C PHE A 12 -26.06 3.74 -13.50
N LEU A 13 -25.54 3.65 -14.74
CA LEU A 13 -26.35 3.92 -15.93
C LEU A 13 -27.62 3.04 -16.02
N LYS A 14 -27.51 1.78 -15.60
CA LYS A 14 -28.65 0.84 -15.66
C LYS A 14 -29.64 1.01 -14.50
N ASN A 15 -29.16 1.42 -13.33
CA ASN A 15 -29.93 1.38 -12.10
C ASN A 15 -30.39 2.75 -11.60
N ILE A 16 -29.84 3.83 -12.15
CA ILE A 16 -30.23 5.20 -11.77
C ILE A 16 -31.29 5.71 -12.75
N ASP A 17 -32.46 6.02 -12.21
CA ASP A 17 -33.49 6.78 -12.93
C ASP A 17 -33.20 8.28 -12.77
N SER A 18 -32.69 8.92 -13.83
CA SER A 18 -32.34 10.34 -13.83
C SER A 18 -33.51 11.28 -13.51
N LYS A 19 -34.76 10.81 -13.68
CA LYS A 19 -35.96 11.58 -13.33
C LYS A 19 -36.21 11.60 -11.81
N LYS A 20 -35.65 10.67 -11.06
CA LYS A 20 -35.77 10.57 -9.60
C LYS A 20 -34.63 11.23 -8.85
N ILE A 21 -33.61 11.70 -9.56
CA ILE A 21 -32.45 12.37 -8.96
C ILE A 21 -32.65 13.87 -9.02
N ASP A 22 -32.79 14.48 -7.86
CA ASP A 22 -32.73 15.93 -7.73
C ASP A 22 -31.30 16.39 -7.40
N ARG A 23 -30.77 17.26 -8.27
CA ARG A 23 -29.41 17.81 -8.09
C ARG A 23 -29.25 18.60 -6.79
N ASN A 24 -30.30 19.27 -6.33
CA ASN A 24 -30.27 20.06 -5.10
C ASN A 24 -30.15 19.13 -3.88
N THR A 25 -30.88 18.02 -3.90
CA THR A 25 -30.78 16.98 -2.87
C THR A 25 -29.39 16.39 -2.79
N ILE A 26 -28.73 16.10 -3.95
CA ILE A 26 -27.35 15.63 -3.96
C ILE A 26 -26.42 16.69 -3.34
N LYS A 27 -26.50 17.94 -3.81
CA LYS A 27 -25.64 19.03 -3.28
C LYS A 27 -25.82 19.28 -1.79
N SER A 28 -27.02 19.06 -1.26
CA SER A 28 -27.30 19.30 0.15
C SER A 28 -26.88 18.14 1.06
N ASN A 29 -26.88 16.91 0.53
CA ASN A 29 -26.63 15.71 1.32
C ASN A 29 -25.25 15.06 1.07
N VAL A 30 -24.56 15.44 -0.01
CA VAL A 30 -23.19 14.98 -0.28
C VAL A 30 -22.23 16.12 -0.01
N GLN A 31 -21.42 15.96 1.01
CA GLN A 31 -20.40 16.95 1.39
C GLN A 31 -19.02 16.40 1.07
N PHE A 32 -18.18 17.27 0.49
CA PHE A 32 -16.77 17.01 0.25
C PHE A 32 -15.97 17.93 1.17
N VAL A 33 -14.98 17.35 1.85
CA VAL A 33 -13.96 18.12 2.55
C VAL A 33 -12.74 18.16 1.64
N CYS A 34 -12.34 19.36 1.25
CA CYS A 34 -11.11 19.61 0.50
C CYS A 34 -10.07 20.13 1.48
N ILE A 35 -8.91 19.52 1.51
CA ILE A 35 -7.76 19.96 2.32
C ILE A 35 -6.66 20.29 1.34
N ASP A 36 -6.31 21.57 1.22
CA ASP A 36 -5.19 22.03 0.43
C ASP A 36 -3.92 21.87 1.26
N LEU A 37 -2.97 21.10 0.74
CA LEU A 37 -1.68 20.87 1.38
C LEU A 37 -0.67 21.90 0.88
N THR A 38 0.15 22.42 1.78
CA THR A 38 1.24 23.35 1.46
C THR A 38 2.54 22.61 1.21
N GLU A 39 3.46 23.24 0.47
CA GLU A 39 4.81 22.67 0.26
C GLU A 39 5.48 22.39 1.62
N GLY A 40 5.92 21.14 1.82
CA GLY A 40 6.59 20.68 3.03
C GLY A 40 5.70 19.93 4.03
N GLU A 41 4.40 19.86 3.82
CA GLU A 41 3.54 18.98 4.62
C GLU A 41 3.70 17.53 4.15
N ASP A 42 3.77 16.60 5.11
CA ASP A 42 3.80 15.16 4.81
C ASP A 42 2.39 14.70 4.41
N GLU A 43 2.12 14.69 3.11
CA GLU A 43 0.85 14.25 2.52
C GLU A 43 0.44 12.86 3.03
N GLN A 44 1.42 11.98 3.24
CA GLN A 44 1.20 10.64 3.73
C GLN A 44 0.74 10.64 5.19
N GLN A 45 1.33 11.46 6.03
CA GLN A 45 0.95 11.56 7.44
C GLN A 45 -0.46 12.12 7.59
N ILE A 46 -0.83 13.12 6.78
CA ILE A 46 -2.17 13.70 6.77
C ILE A 46 -3.18 12.67 6.28
N PHE A 47 -2.86 11.94 5.20
CA PHE A 47 -3.67 10.87 4.67
C PHE A 47 -3.90 9.74 5.70
N ASP A 48 -2.86 9.31 6.40
CA ASP A 48 -2.94 8.30 7.45
C ASP A 48 -3.79 8.78 8.63
N THR A 49 -3.70 10.06 8.98
CA THR A 49 -4.49 10.67 10.05
C THR A 49 -5.97 10.70 9.69
N ILE A 50 -6.31 11.11 8.47
CA ILE A 50 -7.70 11.16 7.99
C ILE A 50 -8.28 9.74 7.89
N ASN A 51 -7.52 8.78 7.37
CA ASN A 51 -7.95 7.39 7.26
C ASN A 51 -8.08 6.67 8.62
N SER A 52 -7.44 7.18 9.67
CA SER A 52 -7.60 6.61 11.01
C SER A 52 -9.05 6.68 11.54
N LEU A 53 -9.86 7.56 10.97
CA LEU A 53 -11.27 7.75 11.29
C LEU A 53 -12.21 6.88 10.42
N GLY A 54 -11.69 6.19 9.39
CA GLY A 54 -12.44 5.35 8.47
C GLY A 54 -11.93 3.91 8.42
N VAL A 55 -12.02 3.29 7.24
CA VAL A 55 -11.36 2.00 6.97
C VAL A 55 -9.86 2.26 6.83
N ARG A 56 -9.11 1.76 7.80
CA ARG A 56 -7.64 1.92 7.77
C ARG A 56 -7.07 1.19 6.57
N LEU A 57 -6.17 1.84 5.86
CA LEU A 57 -5.35 1.16 4.87
C LEU A 57 -4.49 0.08 5.54
N THR A 58 -4.34 -1.04 4.87
CA THR A 58 -3.40 -2.07 5.27
C THR A 58 -1.97 -1.57 5.10
N THR A 59 -1.02 -2.20 5.77
CA THR A 59 0.41 -1.88 5.59
C THR A 59 0.84 -2.06 4.12
N ALA A 60 0.32 -3.09 3.46
CA ALA A 60 0.60 -3.33 2.05
C ALA A 60 0.10 -2.20 1.14
N GLU A 61 -1.11 -1.67 1.38
CA GLU A 61 -1.64 -0.52 0.63
C GLU A 61 -0.81 0.75 0.85
N LEU A 62 -0.38 1.00 2.08
CA LEU A 62 0.52 2.13 2.39
C LEU A 62 1.87 1.99 1.67
N LEU A 63 2.46 0.79 1.68
CA LEU A 63 3.71 0.51 0.98
C LEU A 63 3.55 0.59 -0.54
N LYS A 64 2.43 0.09 -1.08
CA LYS A 64 2.07 0.23 -2.50
C LYS A 64 2.10 1.71 -2.92
N ASN A 65 1.40 2.56 -2.18
CA ASN A 65 1.35 4.00 -2.46
C ASN A 65 2.70 4.70 -2.26
N TYR A 66 3.52 4.23 -1.34
CA TYR A 66 4.87 4.76 -1.11
C TYR A 66 5.85 4.38 -2.22
N PHE A 67 5.79 3.14 -2.69
CA PHE A 67 6.69 2.67 -3.74
C PHE A 67 6.33 3.20 -5.12
N PHE A 68 5.04 3.37 -5.42
CA PHE A 68 4.57 3.64 -6.77
C PHE A 68 3.79 4.95 -6.87
N ASN A 69 4.05 5.68 -7.95
CA ASN A 69 3.35 6.87 -8.34
C ASN A 69 3.03 6.81 -9.86
N ARG A 70 2.50 7.90 -10.42
CA ARG A 70 2.14 7.94 -11.85
C ARG A 70 3.33 7.85 -12.80
N GLU A 71 4.54 8.16 -12.33
CA GLU A 71 5.74 8.21 -13.16
C GLU A 71 6.39 6.83 -13.33
N ASN A 72 6.12 5.89 -12.42
CA ASN A 72 6.69 4.55 -12.43
C ASN A 72 5.66 3.42 -12.64
N GLU A 73 4.66 3.66 -13.50
CA GLU A 73 3.60 2.71 -13.84
C GLU A 73 4.14 1.34 -14.30
N GLN A 74 5.24 1.34 -15.07
CA GLN A 74 5.86 0.09 -15.51
C GLN A 74 6.42 -0.72 -14.32
N ALA A 75 7.10 -0.06 -13.39
CA ALA A 75 7.59 -0.71 -12.17
C ALA A 75 6.43 -1.22 -11.29
N PHE A 76 5.33 -0.48 -11.22
CA PHE A 76 4.11 -0.94 -10.56
C PHE A 76 3.59 -2.24 -11.16
N LYS A 77 3.47 -2.30 -12.48
CA LYS A 77 3.01 -3.51 -13.16
C LYS A 77 3.92 -4.70 -12.88
N GLU A 78 5.24 -4.55 -13.08
CA GLU A 78 6.19 -5.65 -12.98
C GLU A 78 6.47 -6.12 -11.55
N CYS A 79 6.48 -5.20 -10.59
CA CYS A 79 6.88 -5.48 -9.21
C CYS A 79 5.71 -5.61 -8.24
N TRP A 80 4.51 -5.14 -8.61
CA TRP A 80 3.33 -5.27 -7.77
C TRP A 80 2.22 -6.09 -8.43
N GLU A 81 1.68 -5.60 -9.55
CA GLU A 81 0.52 -6.22 -10.19
C GLU A 81 0.82 -7.67 -10.62
N ASP A 82 1.96 -7.89 -11.31
CA ASP A 82 2.39 -9.23 -11.76
C ASP A 82 2.79 -10.16 -10.59
N VAL A 83 3.04 -9.62 -9.40
CA VAL A 83 3.47 -10.39 -8.22
C VAL A 83 2.30 -10.72 -7.32
N PHE A 84 1.53 -9.72 -6.91
CA PHE A 84 0.50 -9.86 -5.88
C PHE A 84 -0.92 -9.92 -6.44
N GLU A 85 -1.16 -9.41 -7.65
CA GLU A 85 -2.51 -9.23 -8.21
C GLU A 85 -2.67 -9.74 -9.66
N PRO A 86 -1.86 -10.71 -10.18
CA PRO A 86 -1.94 -11.12 -11.59
C PRO A 86 -3.27 -11.80 -11.93
N THR A 87 -3.89 -12.46 -10.99
CA THR A 87 -5.23 -13.07 -11.09
C THR A 87 -6.04 -12.80 -9.82
N ALA A 88 -7.37 -13.01 -9.91
CA ALA A 88 -8.25 -12.88 -8.75
C ALA A 88 -7.85 -13.83 -7.61
N GLU A 89 -7.54 -15.10 -7.97
CA GLU A 89 -7.14 -16.13 -7.01
C GLU A 89 -5.82 -15.75 -6.31
N LYS A 90 -4.87 -15.14 -7.07
CA LYS A 90 -3.60 -14.72 -6.50
C LYS A 90 -3.75 -13.55 -5.54
N ARG A 91 -4.61 -12.60 -5.89
CA ARG A 91 -4.97 -11.51 -5.00
C ARG A 91 -5.59 -12.05 -3.72
N GLU A 92 -6.57 -12.93 -3.81
CA GLU A 92 -7.25 -13.54 -2.67
C GLU A 92 -6.26 -14.30 -1.77
N TYR A 93 -5.29 -15.00 -2.36
CA TYR A 93 -4.20 -15.65 -1.61
C TYR A 93 -3.40 -14.64 -0.77
N TRP A 94 -2.94 -13.55 -1.36
CA TRP A 94 -2.14 -12.54 -0.65
C TRP A 94 -2.95 -11.71 0.37
N GLU A 95 -4.24 -11.53 0.13
CA GLU A 95 -5.18 -10.85 1.04
C GLU A 95 -5.69 -11.77 2.15
N GLN A 96 -5.38 -13.07 2.11
CA GLN A 96 -5.80 -14.02 3.14
C GLN A 96 -5.29 -13.58 4.52
N GLU A 97 -6.21 -13.45 5.48
CA GLU A 97 -5.89 -13.13 6.86
C GLU A 97 -5.37 -14.36 7.61
N ILE A 98 -4.23 -14.21 8.25
CA ILE A 98 -3.64 -15.19 9.16
C ILE A 98 -3.63 -14.63 10.58
N VAL A 99 -4.03 -15.46 11.53
CA VAL A 99 -4.01 -15.12 12.96
C VAL A 99 -2.64 -15.49 13.52
N THR A 100 -1.84 -14.48 13.85
CA THR A 100 -0.57 -14.65 14.56
C THR A 100 -0.72 -14.16 16.00
N GLY A 101 -0.98 -15.08 16.90
CA GLY A 101 -1.29 -14.72 18.29
C GLY A 101 -2.63 -13.99 18.43
N ARG A 102 -2.59 -12.72 18.83
CA ARG A 102 -3.80 -11.87 18.98
C ARG A 102 -4.03 -10.91 17.79
N ILE A 103 -3.13 -10.92 16.83
CA ILE A 103 -3.13 -9.97 15.72
C ILE A 103 -3.49 -10.74 14.43
N LYS A 104 -4.42 -10.18 13.68
CA LYS A 104 -4.70 -10.61 12.30
C LYS A 104 -3.84 -9.80 11.35
N ARG A 105 -3.17 -10.49 10.45
CA ARG A 105 -2.36 -9.90 9.38
C ARG A 105 -2.64 -10.60 8.08
N THR A 106 -2.58 -9.88 6.97
CA THR A 106 -2.64 -10.50 5.65
C THR A 106 -1.33 -11.19 5.31
N LEU A 107 -1.35 -12.16 4.39
CA LEU A 107 -0.12 -12.79 3.91
C LEU A 107 0.84 -11.76 3.31
N VAL A 108 0.34 -10.77 2.60
CA VAL A 108 1.17 -9.70 2.04
C VAL A 108 1.83 -8.86 3.14
N ASP A 109 1.14 -8.57 4.25
CA ASP A 109 1.77 -7.88 5.39
C ASP A 109 2.86 -8.72 6.05
N LEU A 110 2.65 -10.04 6.16
CA LEU A 110 3.68 -10.96 6.68
C LEU A 110 4.88 -11.06 5.75
N PHE A 111 4.64 -11.07 4.44
CA PHE A 111 5.71 -11.00 3.45
C PHE A 111 6.56 -9.73 3.63
N PHE A 112 5.94 -8.56 3.73
CA PHE A 112 6.67 -7.31 3.90
C PHE A 112 7.44 -7.27 5.23
N ASP A 113 6.90 -7.83 6.30
CA ASP A 113 7.64 -7.95 7.56
C ASP A 113 8.90 -8.82 7.39
N ALA A 114 8.76 -10.02 6.81
CA ALA A 114 9.89 -10.91 6.52
C ALA A 114 10.89 -10.28 5.54
N PHE A 115 10.42 -9.60 4.51
CA PHE A 115 11.27 -8.96 3.51
C PHE A 115 12.10 -7.82 4.11
N LEU A 116 11.52 -6.98 4.98
CA LEU A 116 12.29 -5.99 5.71
C LEU A 116 13.42 -6.64 6.54
N GLN A 117 13.13 -7.77 7.24
CA GLN A 117 14.15 -8.48 8.01
C GLN A 117 15.29 -8.99 7.12
N ILE A 118 14.99 -9.42 5.89
CA ILE A 118 16.03 -9.83 4.91
C ILE A 118 16.87 -8.64 4.48
N LEU A 119 16.24 -7.52 4.11
CA LEU A 119 16.93 -6.30 3.70
C LEU A 119 17.86 -5.77 4.80
N VAL A 120 17.41 -5.80 6.04
CA VAL A 120 18.19 -5.37 7.22
C VAL A 120 19.45 -6.24 7.43
N GLN A 121 19.45 -7.49 6.96
CA GLN A 121 20.63 -8.38 7.05
C GLN A 121 21.62 -8.23 5.88
N ASP A 122 21.30 -7.41 4.88
CA ASP A 122 22.20 -7.19 3.75
C ASP A 122 23.52 -6.53 4.22
N LYS A 123 24.60 -7.33 4.19
CA LYS A 123 25.93 -6.90 4.63
C LYS A 123 26.47 -5.71 3.82
N ARG A 124 26.03 -5.54 2.58
CA ARG A 124 26.47 -4.44 1.69
C ARG A 124 26.04 -3.06 2.22
N ARG A 125 24.97 -3.01 2.99
CA ARG A 125 24.38 -1.79 3.51
C ARG A 125 24.97 -1.31 4.85
N GLY A 126 25.76 -2.17 5.51
CA GLY A 126 26.42 -1.79 6.77
C GLY A 126 25.44 -1.48 7.90
N VAL A 127 24.26 -2.11 7.91
CA VAL A 127 23.24 -1.90 8.95
C VAL A 127 23.81 -2.29 10.31
N THR A 128 23.76 -1.37 11.27
CA THR A 128 24.31 -1.57 12.61
C THR A 128 23.51 -2.63 13.39
N THR A 129 24.11 -3.21 14.41
CA THR A 129 23.42 -4.18 15.28
C THR A 129 22.24 -3.52 16.01
N GLU A 130 22.38 -2.27 16.39
CA GLU A 130 21.33 -1.48 17.04
C GLU A 130 20.13 -1.27 16.10
N ASP A 131 20.39 -0.86 14.86
CA ASP A 131 19.34 -0.67 13.87
C ASP A 131 18.67 -1.99 13.47
N LYS A 132 19.42 -3.09 13.38
CA LYS A 132 18.85 -4.44 13.18
C LYS A 132 17.85 -4.79 14.29
N LEU A 133 18.22 -4.50 15.52
CA LEU A 133 17.34 -4.74 16.66
C LEU A 133 16.11 -3.81 16.64
N PHE A 134 16.31 -2.54 16.24
CA PHE A 134 15.22 -1.59 16.09
C PHE A 134 14.18 -2.08 15.05
N TYR A 135 14.63 -2.43 13.83
CA TYR A 135 13.72 -2.89 12.78
C TYR A 135 13.09 -4.26 13.08
N SER A 136 13.75 -5.14 13.84
CA SER A 136 13.16 -6.43 14.23
C SER A 136 11.99 -6.33 15.21
N ARG A 137 11.84 -5.18 15.89
CA ARG A 137 10.77 -4.89 16.85
C ARG A 137 9.80 -3.84 16.40
N ALA A 138 9.81 -3.52 15.12
CA ALA A 138 9.02 -2.43 14.56
C ALA A 138 7.51 -2.68 14.76
N SER A 139 6.86 -1.77 15.49
CA SER A 139 5.41 -1.78 15.66
C SER A 139 4.67 -1.15 14.48
N ASN A 140 5.36 -0.32 13.69
CA ASN A 140 4.85 0.33 12.48
C ASN A 140 5.76 -0.01 11.29
N LEU A 141 5.38 -1.05 10.56
CA LEU A 141 6.15 -1.57 9.44
C LEU A 141 6.32 -0.55 8.31
N PHE A 142 5.27 0.22 8.00
CA PHE A 142 5.33 1.26 6.98
C PHE A 142 6.38 2.33 7.30
N GLN A 143 6.35 2.86 8.52
CA GLN A 143 7.33 3.87 8.94
C GLN A 143 8.76 3.30 8.97
N SER A 144 8.91 2.02 9.32
CA SER A 144 10.20 1.34 9.30
C SER A 144 10.77 1.23 7.89
N TYR A 145 9.94 0.96 6.88
CA TYR A 145 10.38 0.99 5.48
C TYR A 145 10.83 2.38 5.04
N LYS A 146 10.05 3.42 5.34
CA LYS A 146 10.43 4.80 5.01
C LYS A 146 11.79 5.18 5.61
N ASP A 147 11.97 4.93 6.89
CA ASP A 147 13.21 5.22 7.61
C ASP A 147 14.38 4.39 7.05
N PHE A 148 14.19 3.09 6.88
CA PHE A 148 15.22 2.19 6.36
C PHE A 148 15.69 2.57 4.95
N ILE A 149 14.76 2.87 4.05
CA ILE A 149 15.05 3.30 2.68
C ILE A 149 15.78 4.63 2.66
N SER A 150 15.33 5.59 3.46
CA SER A 150 15.99 6.88 3.58
C SER A 150 17.44 6.73 4.07
N ARG A 151 17.68 5.93 5.10
CA ARG A 151 19.00 5.82 5.76
C ARG A 151 19.98 4.93 5.02
N TYR A 152 19.52 3.83 4.42
CA TYR A 152 20.40 2.81 3.88
C TYR A 152 20.36 2.69 2.35
N TYR A 153 19.39 3.34 1.70
CA TYR A 153 19.24 3.37 0.24
C TYR A 153 19.20 4.79 -0.33
N ASN A 154 19.47 5.82 0.48
CA ASN A 154 19.41 7.24 0.08
C ASN A 154 18.09 7.62 -0.61
N GLY A 155 16.99 6.97 -0.22
CA GLY A 155 15.68 7.17 -0.83
C GLY A 155 15.46 6.40 -2.14
N ASP A 156 16.47 5.72 -2.67
CA ASP A 156 16.34 4.88 -3.87
C ASP A 156 15.53 3.61 -3.57
N LYS A 157 14.44 3.44 -4.30
CA LYS A 157 13.50 2.32 -4.14
C LYS A 157 13.70 1.22 -5.18
N ASP A 158 14.39 1.50 -6.28
CA ASP A 158 14.42 0.61 -7.46
C ASP A 158 15.14 -0.70 -7.16
N GLU A 159 16.22 -0.67 -6.38
CA GLU A 159 16.92 -1.89 -5.98
C GLU A 159 16.03 -2.79 -5.08
N ILE A 160 15.24 -2.18 -4.20
CA ILE A 160 14.30 -2.90 -3.34
C ILE A 160 13.19 -3.53 -4.19
N LEU A 161 12.60 -2.76 -5.10
CA LEU A 161 11.56 -3.26 -6.01
C LEU A 161 12.06 -4.42 -6.87
N SER A 162 13.29 -4.32 -7.37
CA SER A 162 13.91 -5.38 -8.19
C SER A 162 14.07 -6.69 -7.42
N SER A 163 14.40 -6.64 -6.12
CA SER A 163 14.55 -7.83 -5.28
C SER A 163 13.22 -8.36 -4.75
N MET A 164 12.22 -7.51 -4.55
CA MET A 164 10.92 -7.87 -4.00
C MET A 164 10.25 -9.02 -4.75
N LYS A 165 10.24 -8.96 -6.08
CA LYS A 165 9.67 -10.01 -6.96
C LYS A 165 10.31 -11.37 -6.73
N ALA A 166 11.63 -11.41 -6.55
CA ALA A 166 12.35 -12.66 -6.34
C ALA A 166 12.02 -13.27 -4.98
N TYR A 167 11.98 -12.45 -3.93
CA TYR A 167 11.65 -12.90 -2.58
C TYR A 167 10.17 -13.28 -2.41
N ALA A 168 9.26 -12.60 -3.07
CA ALA A 168 7.84 -12.96 -3.05
C ALA A 168 7.60 -14.39 -3.58
N LYS A 169 8.31 -14.77 -4.66
CA LYS A 169 8.22 -16.13 -5.22
C LYS A 169 8.74 -17.23 -4.29
N VAL A 170 9.64 -16.90 -3.38
CA VAL A 170 10.17 -17.86 -2.39
C VAL A 170 9.26 -17.95 -1.19
N PHE A 171 8.56 -16.88 -0.88
CA PHE A 171 7.61 -16.81 0.25
C PHE A 171 6.32 -17.58 -0.01
N GLU A 172 5.90 -17.69 -1.26
CA GLU A 172 4.75 -18.50 -1.69
C GLU A 172 4.97 -20.00 -1.46
#